data_0a0c21d657d119a701faa78af42eed69
#
_entry.id   0a0c21d657d119a701faa78af42eed69
#
_cell.length_a   1.000
_cell.length_b   1.000
_cell.length_c   1.000
_cell.angle_alpha   90.00
_cell.angle_beta   90.00
_cell.angle_gamma   90.00
#
_symmetry.space_group_name_H-M   'P 1'
#
loop_
_entity.id
_entity.type
_entity.pdbx_description
1 polymer ?
#
loop_
_entity_poly.entity_id
_entity_poly.type
_entity_poly.pdbx_seq_one_letter_code
_entity_poly.pdbx_strand_id
1 'polypeptide(L)'
;MQGSINEFLKPRVVKVQPVSPRHARIVIEPFERGFGHTLGNALRRVLLSSLPGAAITEIEIEGVLHEYTAIEGVQEAVVAILLNLKAVAIRMHTRDVAEVRLHKKGPGPVTAGDIAGDHDIEILNPDLVIANLTKAGELSMSLKVERGRGYRPAAQRMAFEEQTRAIGRLQLDASFSPVRKVTYNVESARVEQRTDLDKLILDIETNGTIDPEEAIRRAGGILKDQLSVFVDLQGQDESTTKATETQFDPILLRPVDELELTVRSANCLKAENIHYIGDLVQRTEVELLRTPNLGKKSLTEIKEVLESHGLTLGMRIDNWPPPGLKRDDERDGI
;
A
#
# COMPACT_ATOMS: atom_id res chain seq x y z
N MET A 1 24.80 30.71 8.91
CA MET A 1 23.65 30.89 8.00
C MET A 1 22.42 31.19 8.86
N GLN A 2 21.99 32.45 8.90
CA GLN A 2 20.78 32.85 9.62
C GLN A 2 19.59 32.33 8.79
N GLY A 3 18.97 31.21 9.24
CA GLY A 3 17.69 30.76 8.71
C GLY A 3 16.64 31.84 8.98
N SER A 4 15.81 32.12 8.00
CA SER A 4 14.68 33.08 8.15
C SER A 4 13.85 32.69 9.38
N ILE A 5 13.55 33.67 10.22
CA ILE A 5 12.77 33.50 11.47
C ILE A 5 11.38 32.88 11.25
N ASN A 6 10.93 32.80 10.00
CA ASN A 6 9.62 32.28 9.59
C ASN A 6 9.64 30.82 9.06
N GLU A 7 10.78 30.15 9.04
CA GLU A 7 10.84 28.79 8.51
C GLU A 7 10.81 27.77 9.67
N PHE A 8 9.79 26.89 9.67
CA PHE A 8 9.68 25.82 10.67
C PHE A 8 10.87 24.89 10.59
N LEU A 9 11.46 24.57 11.75
CA LEU A 9 12.54 23.58 11.83
C LEU A 9 12.02 22.19 11.46
N LYS A 10 12.66 21.59 10.47
CA LYS A 10 12.41 20.19 10.11
C LYS A 10 13.29 19.27 10.99
N PRO A 11 12.75 18.16 11.49
CA PRO A 11 13.56 17.18 12.24
C PRO A 11 14.71 16.68 11.36
N ARG A 12 15.92 16.71 11.94
CA ARG A 12 17.15 16.29 11.25
C ARG A 12 17.71 14.99 11.79
N VAL A 13 17.38 14.67 13.02
CA VAL A 13 17.89 13.51 13.72
C VAL A 13 16.76 12.52 13.92
N VAL A 14 16.92 11.33 13.34
CA VAL A 14 16.08 10.17 13.62
C VAL A 14 16.99 9.07 14.10
N LYS A 15 16.87 8.71 15.38
CA LYS A 15 17.65 7.63 15.98
C LYS A 15 16.72 6.48 16.29
N VAL A 16 16.97 5.33 15.69
CA VAL A 16 16.28 4.07 16.00
C VAL A 16 17.16 3.28 16.97
N GLN A 17 16.62 2.99 18.14
CA GLN A 17 17.28 2.18 19.19
C GLN A 17 16.48 0.86 19.30
N PRO A 18 16.95 -0.24 18.70
CA PRO A 18 16.30 -1.53 18.84
C PRO A 18 16.50 -2.04 20.27
N VAL A 19 15.40 -2.35 20.95
CA VAL A 19 15.40 -2.97 22.28
C VAL A 19 15.29 -4.48 22.12
N SER A 20 14.48 -4.94 21.15
CA SER A 20 14.35 -6.33 20.74
C SER A 20 13.91 -6.39 19.26
N PRO A 21 13.88 -7.58 18.61
CA PRO A 21 13.40 -7.71 17.24
C PRO A 21 11.97 -7.20 17.01
N ARG A 22 11.16 -7.10 18.08
CA ARG A 22 9.76 -6.67 18.04
C ARG A 22 9.51 -5.33 18.74
N HIS A 23 10.56 -4.71 19.29
CA HIS A 23 10.44 -3.51 20.12
C HIS A 23 11.57 -2.54 19.80
N ALA A 24 11.21 -1.31 19.43
CA ALA A 24 12.16 -0.25 19.16
C ALA A 24 11.72 1.07 19.79
N ARG A 25 12.72 1.85 20.22
CA ARG A 25 12.58 3.23 20.64
C ARG A 25 13.09 4.14 19.54
N ILE A 26 12.23 5.05 19.07
CA ILE A 26 12.55 5.96 17.98
C ILE A 26 12.55 7.38 18.54
N VAL A 27 13.67 8.07 18.37
CA VAL A 27 13.86 9.45 18.82
C VAL A 27 13.95 10.35 17.61
N ILE A 28 13.11 11.38 17.59
CA ILE A 28 13.02 12.33 16.49
C ILE A 28 13.14 13.74 17.06
N GLU A 29 14.13 14.48 16.60
CA GLU A 29 14.44 15.86 17.05
C GLU A 29 15.14 16.68 15.95
N PRO A 30 15.05 18.04 15.97
CA PRO A 30 14.17 18.86 16.78
C PRO A 30 12.81 19.07 16.12
N PHE A 31 11.79 19.34 16.91
CA PHE A 31 10.51 19.90 16.47
C PHE A 31 10.29 21.27 17.08
N GLU A 32 9.49 22.10 16.45
CA GLU A 32 8.96 23.32 17.08
C GLU A 32 8.04 22.96 18.24
N ARG A 33 7.99 23.83 19.24
CA ARG A 33 7.23 23.64 20.48
C ARG A 33 5.77 23.26 20.20
N GLY A 34 5.30 22.15 20.78
CA GLY A 34 3.96 21.60 20.64
C GLY A 34 3.80 20.57 19.54
N PHE A 35 4.66 20.57 18.49
CA PHE A 35 4.59 19.60 17.41
C PHE A 35 4.92 18.19 17.88
N GLY A 36 5.75 18.01 18.89
CA GLY A 36 6.02 16.72 19.49
C GLY A 36 4.76 16.01 19.97
N HIS A 37 3.89 16.70 20.69
CA HIS A 37 2.59 16.16 21.14
C HIS A 37 1.61 15.93 19.99
N THR A 38 1.49 16.88 19.06
CA THR A 38 0.60 16.77 17.91
C THR A 38 0.94 15.56 17.05
N LEU A 39 2.19 15.43 16.64
CA LEU A 39 2.64 14.34 15.78
C LEU A 39 2.74 13.01 16.54
N GLY A 40 3.16 13.03 17.80
CA GLY A 40 3.24 11.84 18.65
C GLY A 40 1.86 11.19 18.84
N ASN A 41 0.82 12.01 19.14
CA ASN A 41 -0.55 11.50 19.27
C ASN A 41 -1.11 11.02 17.93
N ALA A 42 -0.92 11.77 16.85
CA ALA A 42 -1.37 11.38 15.51
C ALA A 42 -0.74 10.05 15.07
N LEU A 43 0.58 9.92 15.18
CA LEU A 43 1.31 8.70 14.84
C LEU A 43 0.88 7.52 15.70
N ARG A 44 0.73 7.72 17.02
CA ARG A 44 0.23 6.68 17.92
C ARG A 44 -1.13 6.15 17.48
N ARG A 45 -2.07 7.01 17.14
CA ARG A 45 -3.40 6.62 16.68
C ARG A 45 -3.35 5.84 15.37
N VAL A 46 -2.59 6.32 14.40
CA VAL A 46 -2.46 5.66 13.10
C VAL A 46 -1.77 4.31 13.23
N LEU A 47 -0.71 4.20 14.03
CA LEU A 47 0.00 2.95 14.31
C LEU A 47 -0.92 1.87 14.89
N LEU A 48 -1.84 2.24 15.80
CA LEU A 48 -2.73 1.29 16.45
C LEU A 48 -3.96 0.91 15.63
N SER A 49 -4.47 1.82 14.76
CA SER A 49 -5.76 1.63 14.10
C SER A 49 -5.71 1.45 12.58
N SER A 50 -4.66 1.92 11.93
CA SER A 50 -4.71 2.11 10.47
C SER A 50 -3.77 1.20 9.68
N LEU A 51 -2.80 0.57 10.35
CA LEU A 51 -1.90 -0.36 9.68
C LEU A 51 -2.62 -1.66 9.31
N PRO A 52 -2.42 -2.17 8.08
CA PRO A 52 -2.98 -3.44 7.66
C PRO A 52 -2.24 -4.61 8.32
N GLY A 53 -2.98 -5.66 8.62
CA GLY A 53 -2.45 -6.91 9.13
C GLY A 53 -3.39 -8.07 8.81
N ALA A 54 -3.10 -9.27 9.33
CA ALA A 54 -3.90 -10.47 9.14
C ALA A 54 -4.32 -11.04 10.50
N ALA A 55 -5.53 -11.63 10.53
CA ALA A 55 -6.05 -12.28 11.72
C ALA A 55 -6.97 -13.43 11.35
N ILE A 56 -7.14 -14.38 12.27
CA ILE A 56 -8.13 -15.45 12.17
C ILE A 56 -9.50 -14.84 12.47
N THR A 57 -10.43 -15.02 11.54
CA THR A 57 -11.78 -14.45 11.61
C THR A 57 -12.85 -15.48 11.90
N GLU A 58 -12.69 -16.69 11.37
CA GLU A 58 -13.63 -17.80 11.53
C GLU A 58 -12.88 -19.09 11.81
N ILE A 59 -13.50 -19.97 12.57
CA ILE A 59 -12.96 -21.29 12.91
C ILE A 59 -14.08 -22.30 12.81
N GLU A 60 -13.75 -23.46 12.25
CA GLU A 60 -14.61 -24.63 12.25
C GLU A 60 -13.83 -25.75 12.91
N ILE A 61 -14.36 -26.28 14.02
CA ILE A 61 -13.75 -27.38 14.78
C ILE A 61 -14.64 -28.61 14.61
N GLU A 62 -14.03 -29.74 14.26
CA GLU A 62 -14.75 -30.98 14.07
C GLU A 62 -15.48 -31.42 15.36
N GLY A 63 -16.78 -31.69 15.25
CA GLY A 63 -17.62 -32.08 16.40
C GLY A 63 -18.06 -30.95 17.34
N VAL A 64 -17.76 -29.67 17.01
CA VAL A 64 -18.13 -28.51 17.84
C VAL A 64 -19.15 -27.64 17.12
N LEU A 65 -20.28 -27.36 17.78
CA LEU A 65 -21.36 -26.54 17.24
C LEU A 65 -21.40 -25.13 17.85
N HIS A 66 -20.86 -24.93 19.06
CA HIS A 66 -20.86 -23.65 19.75
C HIS A 66 -19.63 -23.51 20.68
N GLU A 67 -19.29 -22.30 21.01
CA GLU A 67 -18.08 -21.92 21.76
C GLU A 67 -18.00 -22.44 23.21
N TYR A 68 -19.12 -22.81 23.79
CA TYR A 68 -19.18 -23.29 25.19
C TYR A 68 -19.02 -24.81 25.31
N THR A 69 -18.65 -25.49 24.24
CA THR A 69 -18.42 -26.92 24.21
C THR A 69 -17.04 -27.25 24.79
N ALA A 70 -16.93 -28.40 25.43
CA ALA A 70 -15.65 -29.06 25.75
C ALA A 70 -15.40 -30.19 24.77
N ILE A 71 -14.16 -30.33 24.31
CA ILE A 71 -13.76 -31.38 23.37
C ILE A 71 -13.15 -32.53 24.18
N GLU A 72 -13.60 -33.75 23.91
CA GLU A 72 -13.05 -34.92 24.58
C GLU A 72 -11.56 -35.09 24.24
N GLY A 73 -10.75 -35.23 25.28
CA GLY A 73 -9.29 -35.35 25.09
C GLY A 73 -8.53 -34.04 24.96
N VAL A 74 -9.19 -32.89 25.07
CA VAL A 74 -8.59 -31.55 25.13
C VAL A 74 -8.79 -30.96 26.52
N GLN A 75 -7.74 -30.38 27.10
CA GLN A 75 -7.82 -29.84 28.47
C GLN A 75 -8.58 -28.51 28.51
N GLU A 76 -8.42 -27.69 27.50
CA GLU A 76 -9.04 -26.36 27.40
C GLU A 76 -10.46 -26.45 26.83
N ALA A 77 -11.35 -25.61 27.31
CA ALA A 77 -12.65 -25.36 26.69
C ALA A 77 -12.46 -24.62 25.36
N VAL A 78 -13.39 -24.78 24.44
CA VAL A 78 -13.35 -24.14 23.11
C VAL A 78 -13.14 -22.61 23.21
N VAL A 79 -13.79 -21.93 24.15
CA VAL A 79 -13.58 -20.48 24.39
C VAL A 79 -12.11 -20.15 24.65
N ALA A 80 -11.39 -20.96 25.43
CA ALA A 80 -9.99 -20.75 25.73
C ALA A 80 -9.12 -20.94 24.46
N ILE A 81 -9.44 -21.95 23.65
CA ILE A 81 -8.80 -22.20 22.35
C ILE A 81 -8.99 -20.98 21.44
N LEU A 82 -10.21 -20.45 21.33
CA LEU A 82 -10.54 -19.27 20.55
C LEU A 82 -9.73 -18.04 21.00
N LEU A 83 -9.59 -17.83 22.31
CA LEU A 83 -8.79 -16.74 22.88
C LEU A 83 -7.28 -16.90 22.56
N ASN A 84 -6.75 -18.12 22.62
CA ASN A 84 -5.36 -18.40 22.29
C ASN A 84 -5.10 -18.15 20.78
N LEU A 85 -6.03 -18.54 19.90
CA LEU A 85 -5.94 -18.32 18.47
C LEU A 85 -5.92 -16.84 18.08
N LYS A 86 -6.57 -15.95 18.85
CA LYS A 86 -6.46 -14.49 18.66
C LYS A 86 -5.05 -13.95 18.84
N ALA A 87 -4.19 -14.65 19.57
CA ALA A 87 -2.80 -14.23 19.82
C ALA A 87 -1.82 -14.71 18.77
N VAL A 88 -2.26 -15.53 17.79
CA VAL A 88 -1.41 -16.01 16.69
C VAL A 88 -1.03 -14.83 15.79
N ALA A 89 0.27 -14.65 15.57
CA ALA A 89 0.82 -13.62 14.70
C ALA A 89 1.00 -14.16 13.28
N ILE A 90 0.15 -13.70 12.36
CA ILE A 90 0.08 -14.20 10.99
C ILE A 90 0.51 -13.10 10.03
N ARG A 91 1.37 -13.44 9.07
CA ARG A 91 1.71 -12.61 7.92
C ARG A 91 1.16 -13.26 6.66
N MET A 92 0.42 -12.51 5.86
CA MET A 92 -0.07 -12.91 4.54
C MET A 92 0.65 -12.11 3.46
N HIS A 93 1.08 -12.78 2.38
CA HIS A 93 1.88 -12.13 1.33
C HIS A 93 1.04 -11.61 0.17
N THR A 94 0.19 -12.44 -0.43
CA THR A 94 -0.47 -12.12 -1.70
C THR A 94 -1.99 -12.03 -1.59
N ARG A 95 -2.62 -13.03 -0.94
CA ARG A 95 -4.07 -13.15 -0.86
C ARG A 95 -4.67 -12.28 0.25
N ASP A 96 -5.95 -11.92 0.10
CA ASP A 96 -6.70 -11.22 1.16
C ASP A 96 -7.45 -12.17 2.08
N VAL A 97 -7.77 -13.37 1.60
CA VAL A 97 -8.44 -14.43 2.35
C VAL A 97 -7.77 -15.77 2.07
N ALA A 98 -7.54 -16.55 3.11
CA ALA A 98 -7.01 -17.90 3.00
C ALA A 98 -7.60 -18.82 4.08
N GLU A 99 -7.71 -20.11 3.77
CA GLU A 99 -8.10 -21.15 4.71
C GLU A 99 -6.89 -22.03 5.01
N VAL A 100 -6.63 -22.24 6.30
CA VAL A 100 -5.57 -23.13 6.79
C VAL A 100 -6.15 -24.16 7.73
N ARG A 101 -5.48 -25.31 7.86
CA ARG A 101 -5.94 -26.40 8.69
C ARG A 101 -4.92 -26.67 9.79
N LEU A 102 -5.45 -27.07 10.95
CA LEU A 102 -4.67 -27.59 12.05
C LEU A 102 -5.22 -28.97 12.37
N HIS A 103 -4.34 -29.96 12.36
CA HIS A 103 -4.67 -31.32 12.76
C HIS A 103 -3.56 -31.87 13.63
N LYS A 104 -3.90 -32.28 14.84
CA LYS A 104 -2.95 -32.92 15.77
C LYS A 104 -3.63 -34.02 16.57
N LYS A 105 -2.92 -35.14 16.74
CA LYS A 105 -3.36 -36.30 17.47
C LYS A 105 -2.28 -36.76 18.45
N GLY A 106 -2.72 -37.19 19.62
CA GLY A 106 -1.85 -37.74 20.67
C GLY A 106 -1.51 -36.71 21.74
N PRO A 107 -0.90 -37.13 22.86
CA PRO A 107 -0.69 -36.29 24.02
C PRO A 107 0.37 -35.22 23.76
N GLY A 108 0.10 -34.02 24.20
CA GLY A 108 1.04 -32.92 24.16
C GLY A 108 0.41 -31.58 23.81
N PRO A 109 1.20 -30.50 23.80
CA PRO A 109 0.73 -29.18 23.43
C PRO A 109 0.49 -29.07 21.92
N VAL A 110 -0.62 -28.46 21.53
CA VAL A 110 -0.91 -28.00 20.19
C VAL A 110 -0.41 -26.57 20.09
N THR A 111 0.49 -26.32 19.17
CA THR A 111 1.10 -25.00 19.01
C THR A 111 0.69 -24.32 17.71
N ALA A 112 0.93 -23.02 17.60
CA ALA A 112 0.67 -22.29 16.36
C ALA A 112 1.49 -22.83 15.18
N GLY A 113 2.66 -23.44 15.44
CA GLY A 113 3.48 -24.11 14.43
C GLY A 113 2.86 -25.37 13.84
N ASP A 114 1.85 -25.98 14.50
CA ASP A 114 1.12 -27.14 13.98
C ASP A 114 0.06 -26.76 12.93
N ILE A 115 -0.20 -25.45 12.71
CA ILE A 115 -1.06 -24.96 11.65
C ILE A 115 -0.38 -25.23 10.31
N ALA A 116 -1.01 -26.06 9.47
CA ALA A 116 -0.52 -26.33 8.13
C ALA A 116 -0.62 -25.05 7.28
N GLY A 117 0.51 -24.33 7.15
CA GLY A 117 0.58 -23.11 6.35
C GLY A 117 0.60 -23.42 4.85
N ASP A 118 -0.04 -22.54 4.09
CA ASP A 118 0.17 -22.41 2.64
C ASP A 118 1.41 -21.51 2.43
N HIS A 119 2.02 -21.53 1.24
CA HIS A 119 3.17 -20.67 0.87
C HIS A 119 2.89 -19.17 1.08
N ASP A 120 1.63 -18.77 1.15
CA ASP A 120 1.18 -17.38 1.34
C ASP A 120 1.06 -16.95 2.81
N ILE A 121 1.13 -17.91 3.76
CA ILE A 121 0.91 -17.68 5.18
C ILE A 121 2.15 -18.05 5.98
N GLU A 122 2.65 -17.08 6.73
CA GLU A 122 3.78 -17.26 7.66
C GLU A 122 3.33 -17.00 9.10
N ILE A 123 3.61 -17.96 10.00
CA ILE A 123 3.33 -17.83 11.43
C ILE A 123 4.61 -17.43 12.15
N LEU A 124 4.57 -16.27 12.83
CA LEU A 124 5.75 -15.65 13.43
C LEU A 124 5.94 -15.98 14.92
N ASN A 125 4.97 -16.64 15.53
CA ASN A 125 5.03 -17.13 16.89
C ASN A 125 4.65 -18.61 16.99
N PRO A 126 5.43 -19.52 16.35
CA PRO A 126 5.09 -20.95 16.27
C PRO A 126 5.01 -21.63 17.62
N ASP A 127 5.70 -21.12 18.62
CA ASP A 127 5.76 -21.69 19.98
C ASP A 127 4.52 -21.38 20.82
N LEU A 128 3.59 -20.56 20.32
CA LEU A 128 2.36 -20.22 21.04
C LEU A 128 1.50 -21.46 21.22
N VAL A 129 1.23 -21.84 22.46
CA VAL A 129 0.35 -22.97 22.79
C VAL A 129 -1.11 -22.56 22.57
N ILE A 130 -1.83 -23.31 21.76
CA ILE A 130 -3.26 -23.13 21.47
C ILE A 130 -4.10 -24.00 22.41
N ALA A 131 -3.73 -25.27 22.57
CA ALA A 131 -4.41 -26.24 23.44
C ALA A 131 -3.45 -27.34 23.90
N ASN A 132 -3.87 -28.11 24.91
CA ASN A 132 -3.13 -29.29 25.38
C ASN A 132 -3.98 -30.55 25.20
N LEU A 133 -3.44 -31.54 24.50
CA LEU A 133 -4.09 -32.82 24.26
C LEU A 133 -3.71 -33.84 25.33
N THR A 134 -4.68 -34.65 25.74
CA THR A 134 -4.49 -35.83 26.58
C THR A 134 -4.15 -37.04 25.74
N LYS A 135 -3.96 -38.22 26.36
CA LYS A 135 -3.52 -39.44 25.66
C LYS A 135 -4.44 -39.91 24.51
N ALA A 136 -5.73 -39.61 24.59
CA ALA A 136 -6.71 -39.96 23.56
C ALA A 136 -7.18 -38.74 22.73
N GLY A 137 -6.56 -37.57 22.95
CA GLY A 137 -7.01 -36.33 22.35
C GLY A 137 -6.67 -36.24 20.86
N GLU A 138 -7.59 -35.72 20.10
CA GLU A 138 -7.45 -35.34 18.70
C GLU A 138 -8.11 -33.97 18.50
N LEU A 139 -7.42 -33.06 17.80
CA LEU A 139 -7.95 -31.74 17.49
C LEU A 139 -7.77 -31.48 16.00
N SER A 140 -8.90 -31.35 15.32
CA SER A 140 -8.96 -31.01 13.90
C SER A 140 -9.79 -29.75 13.73
N MET A 141 -9.20 -28.71 13.08
CA MET A 141 -9.88 -27.44 12.85
C MET A 141 -9.47 -26.81 11.52
N SER A 142 -10.39 -26.13 10.91
CA SER A 142 -10.18 -25.23 9.77
C SER A 142 -10.27 -23.78 10.25
N LEU A 143 -9.31 -22.98 9.83
CA LEU A 143 -9.15 -21.58 10.24
C LEU A 143 -9.20 -20.69 9.01
N LYS A 144 -10.10 -19.71 8.99
CA LYS A 144 -10.16 -18.68 7.96
C LYS A 144 -9.34 -17.47 8.43
N VAL A 145 -8.36 -17.09 7.64
CA VAL A 145 -7.49 -15.94 7.88
C VAL A 145 -7.83 -14.86 6.87
N GLU A 146 -8.02 -13.65 7.34
CA GLU A 146 -8.34 -12.49 6.49
C GLU A 146 -7.36 -11.35 6.74
N ARG A 147 -7.16 -10.51 5.70
CA ARG A 147 -6.52 -9.22 5.84
C ARG A 147 -7.53 -8.16 6.25
N GLY A 148 -7.09 -7.24 7.08
CA GLY A 148 -7.91 -6.12 7.50
C GLY A 148 -7.11 -5.04 8.19
N ARG A 149 -7.83 -4.09 8.81
CA ARG A 149 -7.26 -3.00 9.60
C ARG A 149 -8.02 -2.83 10.92
N GLY A 150 -7.28 -2.48 11.96
CA GLY A 150 -7.84 -2.18 13.26
C GLY A 150 -8.48 -3.40 13.93
N TYR A 151 -9.60 -3.18 14.60
CA TYR A 151 -10.36 -4.20 15.32
C TYR A 151 -11.77 -4.34 14.74
N ARG A 152 -12.17 -5.58 14.45
CA ARG A 152 -13.52 -5.90 13.96
C ARG A 152 -14.18 -6.91 14.88
N PRO A 153 -15.23 -6.50 15.63
CA PRO A 153 -16.01 -7.42 16.47
C PRO A 153 -16.74 -8.46 15.62
N ALA A 154 -16.83 -9.69 16.13
CA ALA A 154 -17.60 -10.77 15.51
C ALA A 154 -19.09 -10.38 15.33
N ALA A 155 -19.66 -9.69 16.29
CA ALA A 155 -21.05 -9.24 16.24
C ALA A 155 -21.38 -8.34 15.04
N GLN A 156 -20.45 -7.49 14.59
CA GLN A 156 -20.68 -6.66 13.41
C GLN A 156 -20.69 -7.50 12.13
N ARG A 157 -19.88 -8.55 12.03
CA ARG A 157 -19.89 -9.46 10.88
C ARG A 157 -21.12 -10.34 10.84
N MET A 158 -21.56 -10.83 12.00
CA MET A 158 -22.80 -11.61 12.13
C MET A 158 -24.03 -10.87 11.58
N ALA A 159 -24.11 -9.55 11.78
CA ALA A 159 -25.23 -8.76 11.28
C ALA A 159 -25.29 -8.65 9.74
N PHE A 160 -24.15 -8.78 9.04
CA PHE A 160 -24.10 -8.74 7.58
C PHE A 160 -24.25 -10.10 6.91
N GLU A 161 -24.00 -11.22 7.63
CA GLU A 161 -23.92 -12.57 7.07
C GLU A 161 -25.06 -13.49 7.55
N GLU A 162 -26.12 -12.95 8.16
CA GLU A 162 -27.24 -13.75 8.74
C GLU A 162 -27.87 -14.78 7.78
N GLN A 163 -27.79 -14.56 6.45
CA GLN A 163 -28.42 -15.44 5.47
C GLN A 163 -27.55 -16.59 4.94
N THR A 164 -26.23 -16.60 5.25
CA THR A 164 -25.26 -17.55 4.66
C THR A 164 -24.49 -18.37 5.69
N ARG A 165 -24.89 -18.31 6.96
CA ARG A 165 -24.13 -18.94 8.06
C ARG A 165 -24.20 -20.46 8.00
N ALA A 166 -23.08 -21.12 7.76
CA ALA A 166 -22.96 -22.57 7.95
C ALA A 166 -22.97 -22.91 9.45
N ILE A 167 -23.75 -23.93 9.83
CA ILE A 167 -23.81 -24.43 11.22
C ILE A 167 -22.43 -25.00 11.60
N GLY A 168 -21.91 -24.63 12.80
CA GLY A 168 -20.59 -25.08 13.27
C GLY A 168 -19.44 -24.12 13.01
N ARG A 169 -19.64 -23.02 12.28
CA ARG A 169 -18.63 -21.95 12.13
C ARG A 169 -18.70 -20.98 13.30
N LEU A 170 -17.58 -20.91 14.03
CA LEU A 170 -17.39 -20.02 15.16
C LEU A 170 -16.67 -18.75 14.67
N GLN A 171 -17.24 -17.59 14.93
CA GLN A 171 -16.66 -16.31 14.57
C GLN A 171 -15.83 -15.73 15.70
N LEU A 172 -14.64 -15.21 15.39
CA LEU A 172 -13.78 -14.52 16.34
C LEU A 172 -13.77 -13.02 16.10
N ASP A 173 -13.62 -12.27 17.20
CA ASP A 173 -13.20 -10.87 17.06
C ASP A 173 -11.80 -10.83 16.48
N ALA A 174 -11.64 -10.09 15.39
CA ALA A 174 -10.38 -9.99 14.70
C ALA A 174 -9.64 -8.69 15.06
N SER A 175 -8.43 -8.82 15.59
CA SER A 175 -7.49 -7.71 15.77
C SER A 175 -6.42 -7.80 14.68
N PHE A 176 -6.54 -6.96 13.67
CA PHE A 176 -5.63 -6.96 12.52
C PHE A 176 -4.37 -6.13 12.77
N SER A 177 -4.35 -5.29 13.82
CA SER A 177 -3.21 -4.41 14.06
C SER A 177 -1.91 -5.21 14.29
N PRO A 178 -0.86 -4.95 13.49
CA PRO A 178 0.45 -5.54 13.72
C PRO A 178 1.19 -4.93 14.91
N VAL A 179 0.69 -3.81 15.43
CA VAL A 179 1.29 -3.09 16.55
C VAL A 179 0.51 -3.39 17.82
N ARG A 180 1.21 -3.87 18.85
CA ARG A 180 0.62 -4.23 20.16
C ARG A 180 0.56 -3.03 21.10
N LYS A 181 1.64 -2.25 21.14
CA LYS A 181 1.78 -1.15 22.08
C LYS A 181 2.52 0.00 21.45
N VAL A 182 2.02 1.21 21.65
CA VAL A 182 2.71 2.46 21.30
C VAL A 182 2.60 3.42 22.49
N THR A 183 3.73 3.89 22.94
CA THR A 183 3.81 5.01 23.88
C THR A 183 4.64 6.12 23.25
N TYR A 184 4.33 7.36 23.58
CA TYR A 184 5.16 8.48 23.19
C TYR A 184 5.43 9.39 24.40
N ASN A 185 6.60 10.00 24.39
CA ASN A 185 6.99 11.01 25.35
C ASN A 185 7.60 12.19 24.61
N VAL A 186 7.43 13.38 25.16
CA VAL A 186 8.00 14.61 24.60
C VAL A 186 8.91 15.22 25.64
N GLU A 187 10.17 15.39 25.28
CA GLU A 187 11.20 16.02 26.09
C GLU A 187 11.65 17.33 25.43
N SER A 188 12.26 18.22 26.19
CA SER A 188 12.87 19.43 25.62
C SER A 188 14.13 19.08 24.83
N ALA A 189 14.23 19.63 23.62
CA ALA A 189 15.43 19.57 22.79
C ALA A 189 16.16 20.92 22.80
N ARG A 190 17.49 20.85 22.67
CA ARG A 190 18.33 22.05 22.54
C ARG A 190 19.04 22.02 21.19
N VAL A 191 18.88 23.08 20.43
CA VAL A 191 19.67 23.32 19.24
C VAL A 191 20.31 24.69 19.34
N GLU A 192 21.61 24.72 19.49
CA GLU A 192 22.40 25.95 19.70
C GLU A 192 21.91 26.75 20.92
N GLN A 193 21.32 27.94 20.68
CA GLN A 193 20.76 28.80 21.73
C GLN A 193 19.26 28.56 22.00
N ARG A 194 18.58 27.80 21.16
CA ARG A 194 17.17 27.48 21.36
C ARG A 194 17.00 26.25 22.26
N THR A 195 16.27 26.45 23.35
CA THR A 195 15.97 25.39 24.35
C THR A 195 14.49 25.08 24.45
N ASP A 196 13.69 25.73 23.61
CA ASP A 196 12.22 25.66 23.57
C ASP A 196 11.68 24.66 22.54
N LEU A 197 12.53 23.78 22.04
CA LEU A 197 12.21 22.79 21.03
C LEU A 197 11.75 21.47 21.65
N ASP A 198 10.97 20.71 20.90
CA ASP A 198 10.48 19.39 21.31
C ASP A 198 11.37 18.27 20.74
N LYS A 199 11.58 17.24 21.56
CA LYS A 199 12.15 15.95 21.18
C LYS A 199 11.07 14.88 21.38
N LEU A 200 10.63 14.25 20.31
CA LEU A 200 9.66 13.17 20.33
C LEU A 200 10.35 11.82 20.48
N ILE A 201 9.93 11.07 21.49
CA ILE A 201 10.37 9.70 21.74
C ILE A 201 9.14 8.80 21.55
N LEU A 202 9.21 7.87 20.58
CA LEU A 202 8.21 6.86 20.34
C LEU A 202 8.76 5.50 20.73
N ASP A 203 7.99 4.76 21.51
CA ASP A 203 8.30 3.40 21.97
C ASP A 203 7.24 2.46 21.37
N ILE A 204 7.66 1.57 20.45
CA ILE A 204 6.77 0.78 19.60
C ILE A 204 7.08 -0.69 19.78
N GLU A 205 6.04 -1.47 20.15
CA GLU A 205 6.08 -2.92 20.24
C GLU A 205 5.14 -3.53 19.21
N THR A 206 5.67 -4.42 18.37
CA THR A 206 4.92 -5.13 17.31
C THR A 206 4.69 -6.59 17.68
N ASN A 207 3.82 -7.27 16.96
CA ASN A 207 3.62 -8.73 17.07
C ASN A 207 4.68 -9.53 16.28
N GLY A 208 5.59 -8.85 15.54
CA GLY A 208 6.61 -9.45 14.71
C GLY A 208 6.26 -9.51 13.22
N THR A 209 4.99 -9.25 12.84
CA THR A 209 4.59 -9.26 11.42
C THR A 209 5.14 -8.07 10.63
N ILE A 210 5.47 -7.01 11.32
CA ILE A 210 6.10 -5.81 10.77
C ILE A 210 7.25 -5.36 11.68
N ASP A 211 8.32 -4.86 11.08
CA ASP A 211 9.40 -4.21 11.83
C ASP A 211 8.93 -2.85 12.38
N PRO A 212 9.32 -2.46 13.61
CA PRO A 212 8.93 -1.18 14.20
C PRO A 212 9.29 0.05 13.37
N GLU A 213 10.43 0.03 12.67
CA GLU A 213 10.85 1.12 11.79
C GLU A 213 9.94 1.20 10.54
N GLU A 214 9.62 0.08 9.95
CA GLU A 214 8.69 0.02 8.81
C GLU A 214 7.27 0.42 9.23
N ALA A 215 6.85 0.06 10.45
CA ALA A 215 5.54 0.46 10.98
C ALA A 215 5.39 1.98 11.04
N ILE A 216 6.41 2.70 11.57
CA ILE A 216 6.37 4.16 11.65
C ILE A 216 6.44 4.81 10.26
N ARG A 217 7.23 4.25 9.33
CA ARG A 217 7.33 4.74 7.95
C ARG A 217 5.97 4.67 7.24
N ARG A 218 5.27 3.53 7.37
CA ARG A 218 3.91 3.36 6.82
C ARG A 218 2.90 4.28 7.49
N ALA A 219 2.95 4.43 8.81
CA ALA A 219 2.06 5.34 9.53
C ALA A 219 2.28 6.80 9.10
N GLY A 220 3.54 7.22 8.91
CA GLY A 220 3.88 8.54 8.39
C GLY A 220 3.37 8.75 6.96
N GLY A 221 3.46 7.73 6.09
CA GLY A 221 2.89 7.74 4.75
C GLY A 221 1.38 7.96 4.78
N ILE A 222 0.66 7.17 5.58
CA ILE A 222 -0.81 7.32 5.74
C ILE A 222 -1.18 8.74 6.21
N LEU A 223 -0.45 9.29 7.19
CA LEU A 223 -0.71 10.66 7.65
C LEU A 223 -0.46 11.69 6.55
N LYS A 224 0.64 11.56 5.81
CA LYS A 224 0.95 12.45 4.69
C LYS A 224 -0.16 12.42 3.65
N ASP A 225 -0.62 11.23 3.25
CA ASP A 225 -1.67 11.07 2.24
C ASP A 225 -3.01 11.66 2.71
N GLN A 226 -3.36 11.47 3.98
CA GLN A 226 -4.59 12.06 4.54
C GLN A 226 -4.50 13.60 4.70
N LEU A 227 -3.31 14.13 4.94
CA LEU A 227 -3.10 15.58 5.07
C LEU A 227 -2.98 16.28 3.71
N SER A 228 -2.66 15.57 2.63
CA SER A 228 -2.55 16.17 1.28
C SER A 228 -3.85 16.81 0.83
N VAL A 229 -5.01 16.25 1.20
CA VAL A 229 -6.34 16.83 0.90
C VAL A 229 -6.50 18.24 1.43
N PHE A 230 -5.86 18.58 2.57
CA PHE A 230 -5.92 19.93 3.15
C PHE A 230 -4.96 20.92 2.49
N VAL A 231 -3.96 20.42 1.78
CA VAL A 231 -3.05 21.27 0.99
C VAL A 231 -3.71 21.68 -0.32
N ASP A 232 -4.43 20.73 -0.95
CA ASP A 232 -5.19 20.95 -2.19
C ASP A 232 -6.67 21.19 -1.83
N LEU A 233 -6.99 22.35 -1.21
CA LEU A 233 -8.36 22.74 -0.82
C LEU A 233 -9.29 23.03 -2.01
N GLN A 234 -8.80 23.04 -3.23
CA GLN A 234 -9.62 22.93 -4.43
C GLN A 234 -10.14 21.51 -4.50
N GLY A 235 -11.44 21.34 -4.26
CA GLY A 235 -12.10 20.05 -4.41
C GLY A 235 -11.72 19.45 -5.77
N GLN A 236 -10.95 18.40 -5.73
CA GLN A 236 -10.83 17.54 -6.89
C GLN A 236 -12.23 16.97 -7.10
N ASP A 237 -12.91 17.49 -8.10
CA ASP A 237 -14.01 16.74 -8.71
C ASP A 237 -13.47 15.33 -8.93
N GLU A 238 -14.19 14.31 -8.45
CA GLU A 238 -13.83 12.89 -8.48
C GLU A 238 -13.66 12.31 -9.91
N SER A 239 -13.31 13.14 -10.88
CA SER A 239 -13.08 12.80 -12.29
C SER A 239 -11.63 12.85 -12.74
N THR A 240 -10.67 13.11 -11.86
CA THR A 240 -9.27 12.81 -12.19
C THR A 240 -8.92 11.39 -11.73
N THR A 241 -9.38 10.41 -12.53
CA THR A 241 -8.65 9.16 -12.78
C THR A 241 -7.17 9.39 -12.49
N LYS A 242 -6.59 8.50 -11.65
CA LYS A 242 -5.15 8.29 -11.60
C LYS A 242 -4.59 8.57 -12.99
N ALA A 243 -3.89 9.66 -13.15
CA ALA A 243 -2.94 9.79 -14.22
C ALA A 243 -1.91 8.71 -13.93
N THR A 244 -2.16 7.51 -14.45
CA THR A 244 -1.09 6.61 -14.82
C THR A 244 -0.18 7.52 -15.63
N GLU A 245 1.02 7.77 -15.15
CA GLU A 245 2.10 8.27 -15.98
C GLU A 245 2.22 7.24 -17.10
N THR A 246 1.44 7.44 -18.17
CA THR A 246 1.73 6.86 -19.47
C THR A 246 3.05 7.49 -19.80
N GLN A 247 4.15 6.76 -19.54
CA GLN A 247 5.47 7.10 -20.04
C GLN A 247 5.34 7.00 -21.54
N PHE A 248 5.00 8.14 -22.18
CA PHE A 248 5.10 8.27 -23.62
C PHE A 248 6.55 8.01 -23.98
N ASP A 249 6.77 7.20 -25.01
CA ASP A 249 8.12 7.00 -25.52
C ASP A 249 8.72 8.39 -25.80
N PRO A 250 9.89 8.73 -25.25
CA PRO A 250 10.52 10.03 -25.42
C PRO A 250 10.66 10.45 -26.89
N ILE A 251 10.68 9.48 -27.80
CA ILE A 251 10.68 9.69 -29.25
C ILE A 251 9.42 10.40 -29.74
N LEU A 252 8.23 10.07 -29.19
CA LEU A 252 6.96 10.65 -29.62
C LEU A 252 6.84 12.15 -29.30
N LEU A 253 7.56 12.62 -28.28
CA LEU A 253 7.59 14.02 -27.84
C LEU A 253 8.57 14.88 -28.66
N ARG A 254 9.36 14.29 -29.54
CA ARG A 254 10.30 15.02 -30.38
C ARG A 254 9.58 15.71 -31.53
N PRO A 255 10.07 16.90 -31.96
CA PRO A 255 9.55 17.58 -33.12
C PRO A 255 9.84 16.77 -34.40
N VAL A 256 8.96 16.88 -35.38
CA VAL A 256 9.10 16.21 -36.70
C VAL A 256 10.37 16.62 -37.45
N ASP A 257 10.95 17.79 -37.14
CA ASP A 257 12.22 18.28 -37.72
C ASP A 257 13.42 17.43 -37.34
N GLU A 258 13.35 16.66 -36.24
CA GLU A 258 14.43 15.76 -35.84
C GLU A 258 14.41 14.43 -36.61
N LEU A 259 13.32 14.14 -37.33
CA LEU A 259 13.30 13.07 -38.31
C LEU A 259 14.10 13.56 -39.53
N GLU A 260 15.07 12.80 -39.99
CA GLU A 260 15.91 13.11 -41.16
C GLU A 260 15.10 13.09 -42.47
N LEU A 261 14.02 13.89 -42.51
CA LEU A 261 13.13 14.03 -43.66
C LEU A 261 13.66 15.13 -44.60
N THR A 262 13.30 15.04 -45.87
CA THR A 262 13.57 16.15 -46.78
C THR A 262 12.82 17.42 -46.34
N VAL A 263 13.42 18.60 -46.55
CA VAL A 263 12.84 19.91 -46.21
C VAL A 263 11.42 20.08 -46.76
N ARG A 264 11.14 19.48 -47.93
CA ARG A 264 9.83 19.52 -48.53
C ARG A 264 8.82 18.69 -47.76
N SER A 265 9.17 17.48 -47.32
CA SER A 265 8.32 16.61 -46.54
C SER A 265 8.02 17.24 -45.15
N ALA A 266 9.05 17.79 -44.48
CA ALA A 266 8.89 18.47 -43.19
C ALA A 266 7.97 19.70 -43.28
N ASN A 267 8.11 20.54 -44.29
CA ASN A 267 7.26 21.70 -44.51
C ASN A 267 5.79 21.33 -44.81
N CYS A 268 5.54 20.24 -45.54
CA CYS A 268 4.20 19.76 -45.80
C CYS A 268 3.49 19.27 -44.50
N LEU A 269 4.23 18.59 -43.61
CA LEU A 269 3.71 18.13 -42.35
C LEU A 269 3.37 19.29 -41.42
N LYS A 270 4.24 20.32 -41.34
CA LYS A 270 3.97 21.53 -40.54
C LYS A 270 2.78 22.32 -41.06
N ALA A 271 2.58 22.39 -42.37
CA ALA A 271 1.40 23.05 -42.93
C ALA A 271 0.08 22.41 -42.55
N GLU A 272 0.10 21.16 -42.12
CA GLU A 272 -1.05 20.40 -41.60
C GLU A 272 -1.08 20.31 -40.07
N ASN A 273 -0.38 21.20 -39.37
CA ASN A 273 -0.29 21.24 -37.91
C ASN A 273 0.25 19.95 -37.27
N ILE A 274 1.10 19.19 -38.00
CA ILE A 274 1.79 18.02 -37.47
C ILE A 274 3.19 18.47 -37.04
N HIS A 275 3.34 18.77 -35.76
CA HIS A 275 4.58 19.31 -35.19
C HIS A 275 5.44 18.26 -34.47
N TYR A 276 4.81 17.22 -33.93
CA TYR A 276 5.49 16.18 -33.16
C TYR A 276 5.35 14.80 -33.80
N ILE A 277 6.31 13.93 -33.52
CA ILE A 277 6.30 12.55 -34.04
C ILE A 277 5.03 11.81 -33.60
N GLY A 278 4.54 12.06 -32.38
CA GLY A 278 3.30 11.50 -31.88
C GLY A 278 2.04 11.95 -32.66
N ASP A 279 2.03 13.17 -33.23
CA ASP A 279 0.94 13.62 -34.12
C ASP A 279 0.99 12.88 -35.48
N LEU A 280 2.21 12.65 -35.99
CA LEU A 280 2.46 11.99 -37.26
C LEU A 280 2.05 10.51 -37.24
N VAL A 281 2.42 9.79 -36.19
CA VAL A 281 2.18 8.34 -36.03
C VAL A 281 0.67 8.02 -35.95
N GLN A 282 -0.15 8.94 -35.44
CA GLN A 282 -1.60 8.76 -35.37
C GLN A 282 -2.31 8.96 -36.72
N ARG A 283 -1.66 9.58 -37.71
CA ARG A 283 -2.25 9.76 -39.03
C ARG A 283 -2.16 8.48 -39.85
N THR A 284 -3.21 8.22 -40.61
CA THR A 284 -3.22 7.10 -41.54
C THR A 284 -2.58 7.49 -42.88
N GLU A 285 -2.10 6.50 -43.62
CA GLU A 285 -1.52 6.73 -44.99
C GLU A 285 -2.48 7.46 -45.94
N VAL A 286 -3.78 7.14 -45.81
CA VAL A 286 -4.83 7.73 -46.64
C VAL A 286 -5.04 9.21 -46.33
N GLU A 287 -4.92 9.59 -45.06
CA GLU A 287 -5.00 10.99 -44.61
C GLU A 287 -3.79 11.78 -45.11
N LEU A 288 -2.60 11.23 -44.96
CA LEU A 288 -1.37 11.88 -45.43
C LEU A 288 -1.33 12.05 -46.98
N LEU A 289 -1.89 11.12 -47.74
CA LEU A 289 -2.03 11.25 -49.20
C LEU A 289 -3.06 12.30 -49.64
N ARG A 290 -3.97 12.69 -48.78
CA ARG A 290 -4.92 13.77 -49.04
C ARG A 290 -4.33 15.16 -48.86
N THR A 291 -3.19 15.24 -48.17
CA THR A 291 -2.50 16.50 -47.91
C THR A 291 -1.99 17.10 -49.20
N PRO A 292 -2.25 18.37 -49.51
CA PRO A 292 -1.72 19.03 -50.68
C PRO A 292 -0.19 19.07 -50.62
N ASN A 293 0.44 18.75 -51.73
CA ASN A 293 1.92 18.72 -51.94
C ASN A 293 2.68 17.54 -51.27
N LEU A 294 2.03 16.59 -50.62
CA LEU A 294 2.70 15.37 -50.13
C LEU A 294 2.52 14.25 -51.16
N GLY A 295 3.60 13.88 -51.83
CA GLY A 295 3.59 12.85 -52.88
C GLY A 295 3.87 11.44 -52.34
N LYS A 296 3.61 10.41 -53.18
CA LYS A 296 3.89 9.00 -52.80
C LYS A 296 5.34 8.77 -52.38
N LYS A 297 6.32 9.48 -53.01
CA LYS A 297 7.73 9.39 -52.65
C LYS A 297 8.02 9.89 -51.22
N SER A 298 7.42 11.03 -50.83
CA SER A 298 7.54 11.57 -49.49
C SER A 298 6.86 10.67 -48.44
N LEU A 299 5.78 10.00 -48.80
CA LEU A 299 5.16 9.03 -47.92
C LEU A 299 6.03 7.80 -47.67
N THR A 300 6.70 7.29 -48.71
CA THR A 300 7.65 6.18 -48.58
C THR A 300 8.84 6.56 -47.68
N GLU A 301 9.40 7.74 -47.87
CA GLU A 301 10.46 8.32 -47.05
C GLU A 301 10.02 8.40 -45.55
N ILE A 302 8.84 8.94 -45.28
CA ILE A 302 8.31 9.05 -43.92
C ILE A 302 8.13 7.65 -43.27
N LYS A 303 7.67 6.66 -44.03
CA LYS A 303 7.52 5.29 -43.51
C LYS A 303 8.86 4.66 -43.17
N GLU A 304 9.84 4.75 -44.07
CA GLU A 304 11.18 4.19 -43.89
C GLU A 304 11.85 4.80 -42.64
N VAL A 305 11.71 6.11 -42.43
CA VAL A 305 12.26 6.80 -41.27
C VAL A 305 11.52 6.39 -39.98
N LEU A 306 10.18 6.29 -39.99
CA LEU A 306 9.43 5.83 -38.84
C LEU A 306 9.73 4.36 -38.49
N GLU A 307 9.84 3.47 -39.49
CA GLU A 307 10.23 2.08 -39.31
C GLU A 307 11.64 1.92 -38.71
N SER A 308 12.60 2.79 -39.09
CA SER A 308 13.93 2.80 -38.49
C SER A 308 13.90 3.12 -36.98
N HIS A 309 12.88 3.83 -36.52
CA HIS A 309 12.61 4.13 -35.10
C HIS A 309 11.62 3.16 -34.44
N GLY A 310 11.20 2.10 -35.14
CA GLY A 310 10.25 1.11 -34.62
C GLY A 310 8.78 1.62 -34.54
N LEU A 311 8.44 2.69 -35.26
CA LEU A 311 7.12 3.31 -35.29
C LEU A 311 6.40 3.02 -36.61
N THR A 312 5.07 2.98 -36.59
CA THR A 312 4.25 2.78 -37.77
C THR A 312 3.12 3.81 -37.83
N LEU A 313 2.68 4.16 -39.05
CA LEU A 313 1.54 5.05 -39.25
C LEU A 313 0.21 4.37 -38.83
N GLY A 314 -0.72 5.14 -38.29
CA GLY A 314 -2.03 4.66 -37.83
C GLY A 314 -2.02 4.05 -36.42
N MET A 315 -0.97 4.23 -35.62
CA MET A 315 -0.95 3.83 -34.20
C MET A 315 -1.89 4.71 -33.41
N ARG A 316 -2.67 4.09 -32.52
CA ARG A 316 -3.50 4.83 -31.54
C ARG A 316 -2.69 5.09 -30.30
N ILE A 317 -2.57 6.36 -29.91
CA ILE A 317 -1.94 6.78 -28.67
C ILE A 317 -3.03 7.38 -27.81
N ASP A 318 -3.36 6.70 -26.71
CA ASP A 318 -4.36 7.17 -25.76
C ASP A 318 -3.81 8.39 -24.98
N ASN A 319 -4.65 9.41 -24.79
CA ASN A 319 -4.32 10.66 -24.09
C ASN A 319 -3.25 11.53 -24.76
N TRP A 320 -3.17 11.55 -26.10
CA TRP A 320 -2.33 12.47 -26.86
C TRP A 320 -3.10 13.74 -27.23
N PRO A 321 -2.51 14.96 -27.15
CA PRO A 321 -1.18 15.32 -26.65
C PRO A 321 -1.11 15.39 -25.12
N PRO A 322 0.08 15.09 -24.52
CA PRO A 322 0.26 15.21 -23.10
C PRO A 322 0.09 16.64 -22.61
N PRO A 323 -0.46 16.87 -21.39
CA PRO A 323 -0.58 18.21 -20.82
C PRO A 323 0.81 18.83 -20.63
N GLY A 324 1.04 19.95 -21.31
CA GLY A 324 2.34 20.67 -21.29
C GLY A 324 3.10 20.70 -22.61
N LEU A 325 2.65 19.98 -23.64
CA LEU A 325 3.23 20.09 -24.97
C LEU A 325 2.82 21.44 -25.61
N LYS A 326 3.75 22.36 -25.78
CA LYS A 326 3.50 23.66 -26.41
C LYS A 326 3.27 23.50 -27.91
N ARG A 327 2.08 23.86 -28.39
CA ARG A 327 1.83 24.07 -29.82
C ARG A 327 2.12 25.53 -30.16
N ASP A 328 2.81 25.77 -31.27
CA ASP A 328 3.21 27.12 -31.70
C ASP A 328 2.04 28.04 -32.06
N ASP A 329 0.80 27.55 -32.11
CA ASP A 329 -0.42 28.33 -32.41
C ASP A 329 -0.81 29.38 -31.36
N GLU A 330 -0.16 29.43 -30.18
CA GLU A 330 -0.42 30.45 -29.14
C GLU A 330 0.49 31.69 -29.22
N ARG A 331 1.33 31.83 -30.25
CA ARG A 331 2.27 32.96 -30.33
C ARG A 331 1.79 34.15 -31.14
N ASP A 332 0.68 34.06 -31.87
CA ASP A 332 0.16 35.18 -32.72
C ASP A 332 -1.18 35.74 -32.19
N GLY A 333 -1.29 35.97 -30.90
CA GLY A 333 -2.42 36.58 -30.28
C GLY A 333 -2.04 37.61 -29.19
N ILE A 334 -1.28 38.64 -29.56
CA ILE A 334 -1.20 39.93 -28.82
C ILE A 334 -1.10 41.04 -29.84
#